data_1584e8e5e9d468279b8eaeb53a7e9f3b
#
_entry.id   1584e8e5e9d468279b8eaeb53a7e9f3b
#
_cell.length_a   1.000
_cell.length_b   1.000
_cell.length_c   1.000
_cell.angle_alpha   90.00
_cell.angle_beta   90.00
_cell.angle_gamma   90.00
#
_symmetry.space_group_name_H-M   'P 1'
#
loop_
_entity.id
_entity.type
_entity.pdbx_description
1 polymer ?
#
loop_
_entity_poly.entity_id
_entity_poly.type
_entity_poly.pdbx_seq_one_letter_code
_entity_poly.pdbx_strand_id
1 'polypeptide(L)'
;MEEKEFTVVVHRGTNIEELEKELTSEQGSSTVPARRVNIANTRKGSTRQTHFALTQEEADILLTDDRVLTVQIPAEKRTDIDMHLNISQTGVFWKTSSDSGNYQNWGLKRINSQTLNFGGSGAPTDANPTVFTQSYDGTGVDIVIQDSGIEANHPEWQDANGVTRLQQINWYTESGISGTQSANHYRDYDGHGTHCAGIAAGKTFGWAKNAKIFAQKLNGLEGTGDSGTGISITNAFDTIRQWHKNKSGANANRPTVVNMSWGYGWNRTPAGITNGNYRGSAWNFATDYSSNSASLYSAVGFTIPLYGSGTYTRVPVRVADVDADIQEMVDAGIHITIAAGNQLFKIDTPAGADYNNTI
;
A
#
# COMPACT_ATOMS: atom_id res chain seq x y z
N MET A 1 -11.80 -8.81 -31.58
CA MET A 1 -10.98 -9.08 -30.39
C MET A 1 -11.81 -8.77 -29.16
N GLU A 2 -11.59 -9.45 -28.05
CA GLU A 2 -12.36 -9.26 -26.82
C GLU A 2 -11.90 -7.98 -26.11
N GLU A 3 -12.84 -7.14 -25.72
CA GLU A 3 -12.58 -5.95 -24.91
C GLU A 3 -12.36 -6.35 -23.46
N LYS A 4 -11.38 -5.72 -22.82
CA LYS A 4 -11.07 -5.85 -21.38
C LYS A 4 -11.05 -4.46 -20.76
N GLU A 5 -11.19 -4.41 -19.45
CA GLU A 5 -11.00 -3.16 -18.72
C GLU A 5 -9.49 -2.85 -18.57
N PHE A 6 -9.12 -1.65 -19.00
CA PHE A 6 -7.78 -1.10 -18.80
C PHE A 6 -7.87 0.23 -18.05
N THR A 7 -6.99 0.41 -17.08
CA THR A 7 -6.73 1.71 -16.48
C THR A 7 -5.77 2.47 -17.40
N VAL A 8 -6.17 3.63 -17.83
CA VAL A 8 -5.33 4.60 -18.56
C VAL A 8 -4.90 5.68 -17.58
N VAL A 9 -3.61 5.86 -17.43
CA VAL A 9 -3.01 6.87 -16.55
C VAL A 9 -2.25 7.89 -17.41
N VAL A 10 -2.53 9.17 -17.24
CA VAL A 10 -1.81 10.24 -17.94
C VAL A 10 -0.66 10.80 -17.12
N HIS A 11 0.30 11.46 -17.78
CA HIS A 11 1.41 12.13 -17.12
C HIS A 11 0.94 13.23 -16.15
N ARG A 12 1.74 13.51 -15.12
CA ARG A 12 1.46 14.60 -14.19
C ARG A 12 1.37 15.94 -14.93
N GLY A 13 0.33 16.70 -14.66
CA GLY A 13 0.03 17.95 -15.34
C GLY A 13 -0.85 17.82 -16.58
N THR A 14 -1.17 16.60 -17.00
CA THR A 14 -2.15 16.32 -18.05
C THR A 14 -3.50 16.02 -17.43
N ASN A 15 -4.59 16.58 -18.01
CA ASN A 15 -5.94 16.29 -17.55
C ASN A 15 -6.53 15.10 -18.34
N ILE A 16 -6.92 14.05 -17.64
CA ILE A 16 -7.54 12.85 -18.25
C ILE A 16 -8.88 13.17 -18.96
N GLU A 17 -9.61 14.19 -18.51
CA GLU A 17 -10.92 14.56 -19.10
C GLU A 17 -10.84 14.90 -20.59
N GLU A 18 -9.74 15.46 -21.06
CA GLU A 18 -9.53 15.74 -22.48
C GLU A 18 -9.42 14.45 -23.28
N LEU A 19 -8.64 13.50 -22.79
CA LEU A 19 -8.49 12.18 -23.39
C LEU A 19 -9.82 11.39 -23.33
N GLU A 20 -10.56 11.50 -22.21
CA GLU A 20 -11.89 10.89 -22.08
C GLU A 20 -12.86 11.38 -23.17
N LYS A 21 -12.94 12.69 -23.38
CA LYS A 21 -13.80 13.30 -24.42
C LYS A 21 -13.43 12.81 -25.81
N GLU A 22 -12.12 12.73 -26.08
CA GLU A 22 -11.61 12.25 -27.33
C GLU A 22 -11.97 10.78 -27.57
N LEU A 23 -11.66 9.89 -26.62
CA LEU A 23 -11.90 8.45 -26.75
C LEU A 23 -13.39 8.09 -26.77
N THR A 24 -14.23 8.85 -26.08
CA THR A 24 -15.69 8.60 -26.04
C THR A 24 -16.45 9.28 -27.16
N SER A 25 -15.81 10.05 -28.02
CA SER A 25 -16.43 10.66 -29.19
C SER A 25 -16.81 9.58 -30.22
N GLU A 26 -17.82 9.86 -31.05
CA GLU A 26 -18.24 8.93 -32.10
C GLU A 26 -17.19 8.76 -33.21
N GLN A 27 -16.35 9.77 -33.40
CA GLN A 27 -15.24 9.75 -34.34
C GLN A 27 -14.03 8.99 -33.80
N GLY A 28 -14.03 8.67 -32.50
CA GLY A 28 -12.87 8.11 -31.83
C GLY A 28 -11.73 9.12 -31.66
N SER A 29 -10.57 8.60 -31.33
CA SER A 29 -9.33 9.36 -31.15
C SER A 29 -8.47 9.30 -32.42
N SER A 30 -7.54 10.26 -32.56
CA SER A 30 -6.49 10.19 -33.60
C SER A 30 -5.49 9.06 -33.31
N THR A 31 -5.40 8.59 -32.09
CA THR A 31 -4.43 7.58 -31.63
C THR A 31 -5.03 6.16 -31.64
N VAL A 32 -6.29 6.01 -31.21
CA VAL A 32 -7.01 4.73 -31.19
C VAL A 32 -7.91 4.65 -32.43
N PRO A 33 -8.12 3.44 -33.02
CA PRO A 33 -9.00 3.30 -34.19
C PRO A 33 -10.34 4.01 -34.04
N ALA A 34 -10.86 4.53 -35.15
CA ALA A 34 -12.04 5.38 -35.21
C ALA A 34 -13.31 4.64 -34.74
N ARG A 35 -13.47 4.55 -33.43
CA ARG A 35 -14.68 4.07 -32.77
C ARG A 35 -14.85 4.76 -31.43
N ARG A 36 -16.06 4.82 -30.97
CA ARG A 36 -16.35 5.21 -29.60
C ARG A 36 -15.85 4.14 -28.63
N VAL A 37 -15.02 4.55 -27.66
CA VAL A 37 -14.57 3.71 -26.56
C VAL A 37 -15.52 3.89 -25.37
N ASN A 38 -15.89 2.80 -24.72
CA ASN A 38 -16.74 2.84 -23.52
C ASN A 38 -15.87 3.04 -22.27
N ILE A 39 -16.34 3.92 -21.38
CA ILE A 39 -15.76 4.01 -20.03
C ILE A 39 -16.27 2.81 -19.23
N ALA A 40 -15.34 1.98 -18.75
CA ALA A 40 -15.64 0.83 -17.91
C ALA A 40 -15.87 1.23 -16.45
N ASN A 41 -15.07 2.21 -15.96
CA ASN A 41 -15.20 2.76 -14.62
C ASN A 41 -14.70 4.20 -14.58
N THR A 42 -15.55 5.11 -14.11
CA THR A 42 -15.20 6.52 -13.95
C THR A 42 -14.60 6.75 -12.58
N ARG A 43 -13.37 7.25 -12.55
CA ARG A 43 -12.66 7.63 -11.33
C ARG A 43 -12.97 9.09 -10.97
N LYS A 44 -14.10 9.32 -10.28
CA LYS A 44 -14.58 10.68 -9.94
C LYS A 44 -13.63 11.52 -9.10
N GLY A 45 -12.71 10.90 -8.43
CA GLY A 45 -11.71 11.57 -7.59
C GLY A 45 -10.37 11.77 -8.26
N SER A 46 -10.10 11.10 -9.38
CA SER A 46 -8.84 11.19 -10.09
C SER A 46 -8.89 12.21 -11.22
N THR A 47 -7.83 12.98 -11.37
CA THR A 47 -7.59 13.86 -12.49
C THR A 47 -6.66 13.25 -13.54
N ARG A 48 -6.14 12.05 -13.26
CA ARG A 48 -5.09 11.42 -14.05
C ARG A 48 -5.44 10.06 -14.60
N GLN A 49 -6.52 9.44 -14.18
CA GLN A 49 -6.85 8.08 -14.61
C GLN A 49 -8.35 7.82 -14.76
N THR A 50 -8.66 7.03 -15.75
CA THR A 50 -10.00 6.51 -16.06
C THR A 50 -9.85 5.09 -16.60
N HIS A 51 -10.86 4.27 -16.39
CA HIS A 51 -10.88 2.90 -16.91
C HIS A 51 -11.72 2.82 -18.18
N PHE A 52 -11.13 2.27 -19.23
CA PHE A 52 -11.77 2.10 -20.52
C PHE A 52 -11.91 0.63 -20.90
N ALA A 53 -12.94 0.31 -21.69
CA ALA A 53 -13.08 -0.99 -22.34
C ALA A 53 -12.33 -0.97 -23.67
N LEU A 54 -11.16 -1.60 -23.71
CA LEU A 54 -10.23 -1.63 -24.85
C LEU A 54 -9.91 -3.06 -25.24
N THR A 55 -9.59 -3.28 -26.51
CA THR A 55 -8.84 -4.47 -26.93
C THR A 55 -7.37 -4.29 -26.54
N GLN A 56 -6.61 -5.38 -26.53
CA GLN A 56 -5.16 -5.32 -26.26
C GLN A 56 -4.43 -4.43 -27.29
N GLU A 57 -4.80 -4.55 -28.58
CA GLU A 57 -4.22 -3.74 -29.66
C GLU A 57 -4.48 -2.25 -29.45
N GLU A 58 -5.69 -1.86 -29.04
CA GLU A 58 -6.03 -0.46 -28.74
C GLU A 58 -5.26 0.05 -27.53
N ALA A 59 -5.10 -0.78 -26.51
CA ALA A 59 -4.30 -0.44 -25.33
C ALA A 59 -2.83 -0.22 -25.70
N ASP A 60 -2.27 -1.07 -26.55
CA ASP A 60 -0.88 -0.96 -27.03
C ASP A 60 -0.68 0.31 -27.89
N ILE A 61 -1.65 0.66 -28.74
CA ILE A 61 -1.63 1.90 -29.51
C ILE A 61 -1.72 3.11 -28.58
N LEU A 62 -2.67 3.10 -27.64
CA LEU A 62 -2.87 4.21 -26.71
C LEU A 62 -1.64 4.47 -25.84
N LEU A 63 -0.85 3.45 -25.56
CA LEU A 63 0.43 3.58 -24.83
C LEU A 63 1.46 4.41 -25.60
N THR A 64 1.28 4.63 -26.91
CA THR A 64 2.17 5.47 -27.73
C THR A 64 1.79 6.96 -27.72
N ASP A 65 0.67 7.33 -27.09
CA ASP A 65 0.26 8.74 -26.94
C ASP A 65 1.15 9.42 -25.89
N ASP A 66 1.76 10.54 -26.24
CA ASP A 66 2.68 11.30 -25.38
C ASP A 66 2.03 11.80 -24.08
N ARG A 67 0.71 11.86 -24.02
CA ARG A 67 -0.07 12.22 -22.81
C ARG A 67 -0.17 11.05 -21.83
N VAL A 68 -0.01 9.83 -22.32
CA VAL A 68 -0.28 8.59 -21.57
C VAL A 68 0.99 8.08 -20.91
N LEU A 69 0.93 7.94 -19.60
CA LEU A 69 2.02 7.35 -18.80
C LEU A 69 2.00 5.83 -18.86
N THR A 70 0.81 5.23 -18.77
CA THR A 70 0.64 3.77 -18.83
C THR A 70 -0.80 3.38 -19.16
N VAL A 71 -0.95 2.19 -19.73
CA VAL A 71 -2.21 1.49 -19.95
C VAL A 71 -2.06 0.08 -19.43
N GLN A 72 -2.84 -0.30 -18.44
CA GLN A 72 -2.69 -1.60 -17.77
C GLN A 72 -4.02 -2.16 -17.29
N ILE A 73 -4.09 -3.46 -17.12
CA ILE A 73 -5.23 -4.09 -16.45
C ILE A 73 -5.22 -3.63 -14.98
N PRO A 74 -6.38 -3.19 -14.42
CA PRO A 74 -6.47 -2.79 -13.02
C PRO A 74 -5.85 -3.83 -12.09
N ALA A 75 -5.09 -3.39 -11.07
CA ALA A 75 -4.36 -4.27 -10.16
C ALA A 75 -5.26 -5.36 -9.53
N GLU A 76 -6.49 -5.00 -9.18
CA GLU A 76 -7.49 -5.89 -8.59
C GLU A 76 -8.01 -6.99 -9.58
N LYS A 77 -7.76 -6.83 -10.87
CA LYS A 77 -8.13 -7.80 -11.94
C LYS A 77 -6.94 -8.58 -12.47
N ARG A 78 -5.75 -8.29 -11.98
CA ARG A 78 -4.53 -9.00 -12.36
C ARG A 78 -4.40 -10.29 -11.55
N THR A 79 -4.06 -11.38 -12.24
CA THR A 79 -3.84 -12.70 -11.61
C THR A 79 -2.37 -13.02 -11.42
N ASP A 80 -1.49 -12.18 -11.93
CA ASP A 80 -0.03 -12.34 -11.86
C ASP A 80 0.60 -11.60 -10.66
N ILE A 81 -0.19 -10.77 -9.97
CA ILE A 81 0.19 -10.07 -8.76
C ILE A 81 -0.78 -10.37 -7.63
N ASP A 82 -0.28 -10.36 -6.40
CA ASP A 82 -1.09 -10.48 -5.18
C ASP A 82 -0.87 -9.28 -4.29
N MET A 83 -1.95 -8.77 -3.71
CA MET A 83 -1.89 -7.88 -2.57
C MET A 83 -1.50 -8.70 -1.35
N HIS A 84 -0.50 -8.25 -0.61
CA HIS A 84 -0.07 -8.93 0.60
C HIS A 84 0.23 -7.93 1.70
N LEU A 85 -0.08 -8.35 2.91
CA LEU A 85 0.48 -7.76 4.11
C LEU A 85 1.95 -8.19 4.16
N ASN A 86 2.83 -7.26 4.50
CA ASN A 86 4.18 -7.61 4.87
C ASN A 86 4.09 -8.32 6.24
N ILE A 87 3.66 -9.58 6.23
CA ILE A 87 3.47 -10.38 7.42
C ILE A 87 4.81 -10.41 8.13
N SER A 88 4.82 -9.78 9.29
CA SER A 88 5.95 -9.88 10.20
C SER A 88 6.15 -11.36 10.51
N GLN A 89 7.40 -11.78 10.51
CA GLN A 89 7.79 -12.94 11.30
C GLN A 89 7.16 -12.78 12.68
N THR A 90 6.69 -13.89 13.25
CA THR A 90 6.47 -14.04 14.66
C THR A 90 7.80 -13.82 15.40
N GLY A 91 8.24 -12.58 15.43
CA GLY A 91 9.22 -12.10 16.37
C GLY A 91 8.50 -12.10 17.70
N VAL A 92 8.99 -12.91 18.63
CA VAL A 92 8.47 -12.92 19.99
C VAL A 92 8.80 -11.56 20.60
N PHE A 93 7.84 -10.65 20.59
CA PHE A 93 7.88 -9.47 21.44
C PHE A 93 7.68 -9.95 22.87
N TRP A 94 8.78 -10.09 23.58
CA TRP A 94 8.73 -10.59 24.96
C TRP A 94 8.04 -9.56 25.85
N LYS A 95 6.79 -9.83 26.17
CA LYS A 95 6.23 -9.53 27.46
C LYS A 95 6.62 -10.69 28.36
N THR A 96 7.64 -10.53 29.19
CA THR A 96 7.89 -11.55 30.21
C THR A 96 6.78 -11.46 31.24
N SER A 97 6.29 -12.60 31.70
CA SER A 97 5.28 -12.71 32.77
C SER A 97 5.72 -12.13 34.12
N SER A 98 6.96 -11.74 34.26
CA SER A 98 7.56 -11.11 35.42
C SER A 98 7.68 -9.60 35.31
N ASP A 99 7.19 -9.01 34.21
CA ASP A 99 7.32 -7.59 33.96
C ASP A 99 6.17 -6.84 34.62
N SER A 100 6.33 -6.51 35.87
CA SER A 100 5.39 -5.83 36.74
C SER A 100 5.18 -4.35 36.34
N GLY A 101 4.86 -4.08 35.09
CA GLY A 101 4.42 -2.78 34.62
C GLY A 101 5.46 -1.91 33.89
N ASN A 102 6.68 -2.39 33.70
CA ASN A 102 7.73 -1.66 33.00
C ASN A 102 7.89 -2.11 31.54
N TYR A 103 6.78 -2.20 30.82
CA TYR A 103 6.83 -2.51 29.39
C TYR A 103 7.49 -1.37 28.62
N GLN A 104 8.67 -1.62 28.08
CA GLN A 104 9.29 -0.70 27.17
C GLN A 104 8.97 -1.12 25.73
N ASN A 105 8.30 -0.25 25.01
CA ASN A 105 8.22 -0.38 23.58
C ASN A 105 9.62 -0.06 23.00
N TRP A 106 10.37 -1.10 22.65
CA TRP A 106 11.73 -0.96 22.15
C TRP A 106 11.79 -0.10 20.88
N GLY A 107 10.74 -0.12 20.05
CA GLY A 107 10.63 0.70 18.85
C GLY A 107 10.57 2.18 19.19
N LEU A 108 9.75 2.58 20.15
CA LEU A 108 9.69 3.95 20.65
C LEU A 108 11.02 4.36 21.28
N LYS A 109 11.64 3.47 22.06
CA LYS A 109 12.95 3.71 22.66
C LYS A 109 14.03 3.91 21.60
N ARG A 110 14.05 3.07 20.57
CA ARG A 110 15.05 3.13 19.50
C ARG A 110 15.00 4.41 18.70
N ILE A 111 13.81 4.93 18.45
CA ILE A 111 13.64 6.19 17.70
C ILE A 111 14.12 7.39 18.54
N ASN A 112 13.97 7.33 19.87
CA ASN A 112 14.39 8.40 20.77
C ASN A 112 15.83 8.28 21.25
N SER A 113 16.44 7.11 21.14
CA SER A 113 17.80 6.85 21.63
C SER A 113 18.63 6.14 20.58
N GLN A 114 19.86 6.64 20.37
CA GLN A 114 20.82 5.97 19.49
C GLN A 114 21.39 4.68 20.12
N THR A 115 21.27 4.54 21.44
CA THR A 115 21.80 3.38 22.16
C THR A 115 20.70 2.37 22.42
N LEU A 116 20.89 1.16 21.92
CA LEU A 116 20.08 -0.01 22.26
C LEU A 116 20.90 -0.88 23.21
N ASN A 117 20.48 -0.95 24.46
CA ASN A 117 21.04 -1.90 25.41
C ASN A 117 20.29 -3.23 25.34
N PHE A 118 20.57 -4.01 24.28
CA PHE A 118 20.18 -5.40 24.26
C PHE A 118 21.31 -6.22 24.90
N GLY A 119 20.98 -7.01 25.92
CA GLY A 119 21.91 -8.03 26.41
C GLY A 119 22.22 -9.06 25.32
N GLY A 120 23.35 -9.71 25.42
CA GLY A 120 23.87 -10.68 24.43
C GLY A 120 22.95 -11.90 24.13
N SER A 121 21.83 -12.03 24.82
CA SER A 121 20.76 -13.02 24.57
C SER A 121 19.54 -12.43 23.84
N GLY A 122 19.61 -11.17 23.37
CA GLY A 122 18.50 -10.51 22.67
C GLY A 122 17.35 -10.04 23.57
N ALA A 123 17.43 -10.23 24.88
CA ALA A 123 16.46 -9.68 25.81
C ALA A 123 16.82 -8.23 26.19
N PRO A 124 15.85 -7.31 26.27
CA PRO A 124 16.12 -5.97 26.80
C PRO A 124 16.61 -6.08 28.25
N THR A 125 17.85 -5.67 28.52
CA THR A 125 18.43 -5.69 29.86
C THR A 125 18.18 -4.42 30.64
N ASP A 126 17.47 -3.47 30.05
CA ASP A 126 17.25 -2.15 30.62
C ASP A 126 16.09 -2.16 31.57
N ALA A 127 16.37 -2.35 32.85
CA ALA A 127 15.38 -2.31 33.92
C ALA A 127 14.81 -0.90 34.20
N ASN A 128 15.37 0.13 33.56
CA ASN A 128 14.93 1.51 33.77
C ASN A 128 13.94 1.92 32.66
N PRO A 129 12.74 2.36 33.03
CA PRO A 129 11.81 2.94 32.07
C PRO A 129 12.49 4.18 31.45
N THR A 130 12.74 4.14 30.15
CA THR A 130 13.22 5.32 29.45
C THR A 130 12.04 6.27 29.31
N VAL A 131 12.02 7.29 30.16
CA VAL A 131 11.10 8.41 29.96
C VAL A 131 11.58 9.14 28.71
N PHE A 132 10.78 9.13 27.67
CA PHE A 132 10.99 9.99 26.52
C PHE A 132 9.96 11.13 26.56
N THR A 133 10.44 12.31 26.17
CA THR A 133 9.58 13.48 26.04
C THR A 133 9.33 13.71 24.56
N GLN A 134 8.06 13.76 24.17
CA GLN A 134 7.67 14.17 22.83
C GLN A 134 6.88 15.47 22.89
N SER A 135 7.14 16.37 21.96
CA SER A 135 6.47 17.69 21.90
C SER A 135 5.08 17.60 21.26
N TYR A 136 4.82 16.53 20.48
CA TYR A 136 3.58 16.34 19.75
C TYR A 136 3.05 14.93 19.99
N ASP A 137 1.76 14.81 20.27
CA ASP A 137 1.10 13.55 20.62
C ASP A 137 0.00 13.12 19.64
N GLY A 138 -0.08 13.82 18.49
CA GLY A 138 -1.10 13.58 17.47
C GLY A 138 -2.42 14.31 17.69
N THR A 139 -2.52 15.16 18.73
CA THR A 139 -3.71 16.01 18.92
C THR A 139 -3.95 16.85 17.66
N GLY A 140 -5.20 16.81 17.15
CA GLY A 140 -5.58 17.55 15.95
C GLY A 140 -5.24 16.82 14.63
N VAL A 141 -4.66 15.62 14.65
CA VAL A 141 -4.31 14.83 13.46
C VAL A 141 -5.27 13.66 13.27
N ASP A 142 -5.54 13.32 12.01
CA ASP A 142 -6.29 12.14 11.59
C ASP A 142 -5.35 11.12 10.97
N ILE A 143 -5.30 9.91 11.51
CA ILE A 143 -4.49 8.81 10.98
C ILE A 143 -5.42 7.78 10.37
N VAL A 144 -5.26 7.52 9.08
CA VAL A 144 -5.95 6.44 8.37
C VAL A 144 -5.03 5.22 8.32
N ILE A 145 -5.48 4.10 8.82
CA ILE A 145 -4.83 2.80 8.66
C ILE A 145 -5.53 2.09 7.50
N GLN A 146 -4.87 2.11 6.35
CA GLN A 146 -5.32 1.42 5.14
C GLN A 146 -4.70 0.03 5.13
N ASP A 147 -5.46 -0.98 5.61
CA ASP A 147 -4.93 -2.29 5.97
C ASP A 147 -6.03 -3.36 6.01
N SER A 148 -5.87 -4.43 6.81
CA SER A 148 -6.82 -5.53 7.01
C SER A 148 -8.05 -5.18 7.85
N GLY A 149 -8.10 -3.99 8.43
CA GLY A 149 -9.13 -3.54 9.37
C GLY A 149 -8.54 -3.13 10.72
N ILE A 150 -9.39 -2.82 11.68
CA ILE A 150 -8.99 -2.54 13.07
C ILE A 150 -10.02 -3.14 14.03
N GLU A 151 -9.58 -3.89 15.05
CA GLU A 151 -10.45 -4.38 16.10
C GLU A 151 -11.01 -3.20 16.92
N ALA A 152 -12.31 -2.96 16.77
CA ALA A 152 -12.94 -1.73 17.25
C ALA A 152 -12.97 -1.60 18.78
N ASN A 153 -13.06 -2.73 19.47
CA ASN A 153 -13.23 -2.76 20.92
C ASN A 153 -11.89 -2.80 21.68
N HIS A 154 -10.78 -2.68 20.97
CA HIS A 154 -9.47 -2.76 21.61
C HIS A 154 -9.24 -1.56 22.55
N PRO A 155 -8.79 -1.76 23.80
CA PRO A 155 -8.64 -0.70 24.80
C PRO A 155 -7.59 0.37 24.44
N GLU A 156 -6.69 0.09 23.54
CA GLU A 156 -5.66 1.03 23.07
C GLU A 156 -6.23 2.25 22.30
N TRP A 157 -7.50 2.17 21.89
CA TRP A 157 -8.15 3.30 21.17
C TRP A 157 -8.79 4.32 22.11
N GLN A 158 -8.89 4.04 23.41
CA GLN A 158 -9.50 4.94 24.37
C GLN A 158 -8.61 6.14 24.68
N ASP A 159 -9.22 7.32 24.78
CA ASP A 159 -8.59 8.52 25.34
C ASP A 159 -8.51 8.45 26.87
N ALA A 160 -8.07 9.54 27.51
CA ALA A 160 -7.98 9.65 28.96
C ALA A 160 -9.34 9.53 29.68
N ASN A 161 -10.45 9.77 28.98
CA ASN A 161 -11.83 9.69 29.52
C ASN A 161 -12.49 8.35 29.19
N GLY A 162 -11.78 7.40 28.59
CA GLY A 162 -12.32 6.11 28.16
C GLY A 162 -13.13 6.16 26.87
N VAL A 163 -13.12 7.28 26.13
CA VAL A 163 -13.82 7.45 24.86
C VAL A 163 -12.92 6.96 23.71
N THR A 164 -13.48 6.17 22.81
CA THR A 164 -12.72 5.67 21.67
C THR A 164 -12.34 6.78 20.68
N ARG A 165 -11.10 6.79 20.26
CA ARG A 165 -10.57 7.66 19.19
C ARG A 165 -10.70 7.03 17.80
N LEU A 166 -11.07 5.73 17.74
CA LEU A 166 -11.33 5.05 16.50
C LEU A 166 -12.65 5.50 15.89
N GLN A 167 -12.60 5.95 14.67
CA GLN A 167 -13.73 6.42 13.88
C GLN A 167 -14.11 5.37 12.84
N GLN A 168 -15.34 4.90 12.89
CA GLN A 168 -15.90 3.95 11.95
C GLN A 168 -16.84 4.69 10.99
N ILE A 169 -16.26 5.33 9.99
CA ILE A 169 -17.02 6.11 9.03
C ILE A 169 -17.46 5.25 7.84
N ASN A 170 -18.51 5.66 7.17
CA ASN A 170 -18.82 5.14 5.84
C ASN A 170 -18.02 5.95 4.80
N TRP A 171 -16.97 5.34 4.26
CA TRP A 171 -16.06 5.99 3.33
C TRP A 171 -16.75 6.53 2.07
N TYR A 172 -17.75 5.81 1.54
CA TYR A 172 -18.50 6.26 0.38
C TYR A 172 -19.39 7.47 0.70
N THR A 173 -20.08 7.43 1.82
CA THR A 173 -20.92 8.55 2.27
C THR A 173 -20.08 9.80 2.56
N GLU A 174 -19.01 9.66 3.33
CA GLU A 174 -18.17 10.79 3.75
C GLU A 174 -17.37 11.40 2.59
N SER A 175 -17.01 10.59 1.60
CA SER A 175 -16.33 11.06 0.39
C SER A 175 -17.27 11.61 -0.68
N GLY A 176 -18.54 11.21 -0.66
CA GLY A 176 -19.51 11.50 -1.74
C GLY A 176 -19.30 10.65 -3.00
N ILE A 177 -18.44 9.64 -2.94
CA ILE A 177 -18.26 8.66 -4.02
C ILE A 177 -19.37 7.61 -3.94
N SER A 178 -19.92 7.22 -5.08
CA SER A 178 -20.95 6.19 -5.13
C SER A 178 -20.35 4.82 -4.83
N GLY A 179 -21.00 4.09 -3.93
CA GLY A 179 -20.58 2.74 -3.56
C GLY A 179 -21.33 2.24 -2.32
N THR A 180 -21.14 0.98 -2.01
CA THR A 180 -21.73 0.34 -0.83
C THR A 180 -20.62 -0.20 0.05
N GLN A 181 -20.67 0.13 1.33
CA GLN A 181 -19.73 -0.36 2.32
C GLN A 181 -20.36 -1.49 3.13
N SER A 182 -19.62 -2.58 3.29
CA SER A 182 -20.05 -3.70 4.14
C SER A 182 -20.19 -3.26 5.60
N ALA A 183 -21.11 -3.86 6.34
CA ALA A 183 -21.25 -3.64 7.77
C ALA A 183 -19.98 -4.01 8.58
N ASN A 184 -19.18 -4.94 8.03
CA ASN A 184 -17.94 -5.42 8.65
C ASN A 184 -16.68 -4.74 8.07
N HIS A 185 -16.82 -3.63 7.36
CA HIS A 185 -15.75 -2.94 6.64
C HIS A 185 -14.54 -2.52 7.48
N TYR A 186 -14.64 -2.53 8.77
CA TYR A 186 -13.57 -2.18 9.71
C TYR A 186 -13.04 -3.38 10.49
N ARG A 187 -13.76 -4.49 10.52
CA ARG A 187 -13.40 -5.65 11.34
C ARG A 187 -12.12 -6.31 10.86
N ASP A 188 -11.20 -6.48 11.79
CA ASP A 188 -9.89 -7.08 11.50
C ASP A 188 -9.89 -8.57 11.81
N TYR A 189 -9.88 -9.42 10.78
CA TYR A 189 -9.79 -10.87 10.92
C TYR A 189 -8.35 -11.39 10.78
N ASP A 190 -7.43 -10.55 10.35
CA ASP A 190 -6.00 -10.88 10.23
C ASP A 190 -5.22 -10.47 11.48
N GLY A 191 -5.54 -9.32 12.06
CA GLY A 191 -4.86 -8.70 13.20
C GLY A 191 -3.74 -7.74 12.80
N HIS A 192 -3.36 -7.69 11.52
CA HIS A 192 -2.25 -6.85 11.07
C HIS A 192 -2.57 -5.35 11.16
N GLY A 193 -3.74 -4.93 10.66
CA GLY A 193 -4.15 -3.52 10.71
C GLY A 193 -4.32 -3.01 12.14
N THR A 194 -4.84 -3.85 13.05
CA THR A 194 -4.92 -3.54 14.47
C THR A 194 -3.53 -3.31 15.07
N HIS A 195 -2.56 -4.15 14.72
CA HIS A 195 -1.18 -4.00 15.17
C HIS A 195 -0.54 -2.71 14.63
N CYS A 196 -0.71 -2.41 13.34
CA CYS A 196 -0.24 -1.17 12.73
C CYS A 196 -0.86 0.08 13.40
N ALA A 197 -2.17 0.05 13.68
CA ALA A 197 -2.85 1.11 14.41
C ALA A 197 -2.29 1.29 15.83
N GLY A 198 -1.98 0.18 16.52
CA GLY A 198 -1.38 0.18 17.86
C GLY A 198 -0.02 0.87 17.89
N ILE A 199 0.84 0.58 16.93
CA ILE A 199 2.16 1.22 16.80
C ILE A 199 2.00 2.71 16.47
N ALA A 200 1.10 3.07 15.55
CA ALA A 200 0.90 4.45 15.13
C ALA A 200 0.28 5.31 16.24
N ALA A 201 -0.81 4.83 16.87
CA ALA A 201 -1.68 5.67 17.67
C ALA A 201 -2.25 4.99 18.94
N GLY A 202 -1.75 3.84 19.35
CA GLY A 202 -2.15 3.23 20.61
C GLY A 202 -1.85 4.14 21.82
N LYS A 203 -2.74 4.15 22.81
CA LYS A 203 -2.56 5.00 24.00
C LYS A 203 -1.33 4.63 24.83
N THR A 204 -0.96 3.34 24.82
CA THR A 204 0.18 2.83 25.58
C THR A 204 1.41 2.69 24.70
N PHE A 205 1.25 2.09 23.50
CA PHE A 205 2.36 1.64 22.65
C PHE A 205 2.56 2.49 21.40
N GLY A 206 1.67 3.44 21.11
CA GLY A 206 1.75 4.28 19.93
C GLY A 206 2.47 5.60 20.16
N TRP A 207 2.85 6.24 19.05
CA TRP A 207 3.43 7.57 19.02
C TRP A 207 2.38 8.67 19.17
N ALA A 208 1.34 8.62 18.32
CA ALA A 208 0.33 9.65 18.20
C ALA A 208 -0.88 9.33 19.12
N LYS A 209 -0.64 9.33 20.41
CA LYS A 209 -1.60 8.85 21.44
C LYS A 209 -2.93 9.59 21.48
N ASN A 210 -3.01 10.79 20.91
CA ASN A 210 -4.21 11.62 20.87
C ASN A 210 -4.73 11.89 19.45
N ALA A 211 -4.16 11.23 18.42
CA ALA A 211 -4.72 11.29 17.07
C ALA A 211 -6.07 10.58 16.99
N LYS A 212 -6.94 11.03 16.09
CA LYS A 212 -8.10 10.23 15.66
C LYS A 212 -7.61 9.13 14.71
N ILE A 213 -8.18 7.95 14.85
CA ILE A 213 -7.82 6.77 14.07
C ILE A 213 -8.98 6.42 13.16
N PHE A 214 -8.71 6.17 11.90
CA PHE A 214 -9.70 5.76 10.90
C PHE A 214 -9.27 4.44 10.27
N ALA A 215 -10.17 3.45 10.29
CA ALA A 215 -9.93 2.19 9.61
C ALA A 215 -10.40 2.28 8.16
N GLN A 216 -9.53 1.95 7.22
CA GLN A 216 -9.94 1.64 5.85
C GLN A 216 -9.45 0.24 5.50
N LYS A 217 -10.38 -0.72 5.53
CA LYS A 217 -10.10 -2.10 5.18
C LYS A 217 -10.07 -2.27 3.66
N LEU A 218 -8.98 -2.83 3.17
CA LEU A 218 -8.82 -3.12 1.74
C LEU A 218 -9.37 -4.50 1.38
N ASN A 219 -10.02 -4.59 0.22
CA ASN A 219 -10.36 -5.85 -0.38
C ASN A 219 -9.08 -6.63 -0.77
N GLY A 220 -9.02 -7.90 -0.39
CA GLY A 220 -7.84 -8.74 -0.54
C GLY A 220 -6.93 -8.82 0.71
N LEU A 221 -7.22 -8.03 1.74
CA LEU A 221 -6.51 -8.05 3.03
C LEU A 221 -7.40 -8.46 4.22
N GLU A 222 -8.57 -9.01 3.95
CA GLU A 222 -9.61 -9.26 4.98
C GLU A 222 -9.23 -10.35 5.99
N GLY A 223 -8.27 -11.20 5.65
CA GLY A 223 -7.94 -12.37 6.45
C GLY A 223 -8.89 -13.56 6.23
N THR A 224 -8.57 -14.69 6.83
CA THR A 224 -9.29 -15.94 6.63
C THR A 224 -10.72 -15.85 7.21
N GLY A 225 -11.71 -16.11 6.38
CA GLY A 225 -13.12 -16.18 6.79
C GLY A 225 -13.92 -14.90 6.63
N ASP A 226 -13.32 -13.85 6.09
CA ASP A 226 -13.98 -12.55 5.88
C ASP A 226 -13.63 -11.96 4.50
N SER A 227 -14.12 -12.58 3.44
CA SER A 227 -13.88 -12.11 2.08
C SER A 227 -14.92 -11.11 1.60
N GLY A 228 -14.50 -10.13 0.80
CA GLY A 228 -15.39 -9.19 0.12
C GLY A 228 -15.98 -8.09 0.99
N THR A 229 -15.40 -7.81 2.17
CA THR A 229 -15.86 -6.75 3.07
C THR A 229 -15.05 -5.47 2.97
N GLY A 230 -13.88 -5.52 2.35
CA GLY A 230 -12.99 -4.38 2.12
C GLY A 230 -13.46 -3.47 0.99
N ILE A 231 -12.86 -2.30 0.91
CA ILE A 231 -13.01 -1.37 -0.22
C ILE A 231 -12.05 -1.79 -1.32
N SER A 232 -12.50 -1.82 -2.57
CA SER A 232 -11.62 -2.11 -3.71
C SER A 232 -10.51 -1.08 -3.82
N ILE A 233 -9.35 -1.49 -4.30
CA ILE A 233 -8.21 -0.59 -4.44
C ILE A 233 -8.54 0.61 -5.34
N THR A 234 -9.37 0.40 -6.36
CA THR A 234 -9.86 1.45 -7.26
C THR A 234 -10.55 2.61 -6.52
N ASN A 235 -11.28 2.30 -5.44
CA ASN A 235 -12.02 3.30 -4.67
C ASN A 235 -11.30 3.74 -3.39
N ALA A 236 -10.34 2.96 -2.92
CA ALA A 236 -9.73 3.19 -1.63
C ALA A 236 -9.01 4.55 -1.55
N PHE A 237 -8.19 4.85 -2.54
CA PHE A 237 -7.48 6.12 -2.61
C PHE A 237 -8.41 7.29 -2.85
N ASP A 238 -9.36 7.14 -3.77
CA ASP A 238 -10.34 8.17 -4.10
C ASP A 238 -11.18 8.56 -2.90
N THR A 239 -11.65 7.57 -2.13
CA THR A 239 -12.49 7.83 -0.95
C THR A 239 -11.73 8.57 0.13
N ILE A 240 -10.47 8.22 0.42
CA ILE A 240 -9.65 8.97 1.38
C ILE A 240 -9.43 10.40 0.88
N ARG A 241 -9.07 10.57 -0.38
CA ARG A 241 -8.78 11.89 -0.98
C ARG A 241 -10.00 12.80 -0.95
N GLN A 242 -11.16 12.31 -1.35
CA GLN A 242 -12.39 13.12 -1.31
C GLN A 242 -12.86 13.38 0.13
N TRP A 243 -12.80 12.40 1.02
CA TRP A 243 -13.07 12.61 2.44
C TRP A 243 -12.17 13.70 3.03
N HIS A 244 -10.87 13.66 2.73
CA HIS A 244 -9.93 14.69 3.20
C HIS A 244 -10.34 16.09 2.73
N LYS A 245 -10.72 16.23 1.46
CA LYS A 245 -11.19 17.50 0.88
C LYS A 245 -12.54 17.97 1.45
N ASN A 246 -13.40 17.03 1.82
CA ASN A 246 -14.76 17.30 2.34
C ASN A 246 -14.79 17.62 3.84
N LYS A 247 -13.67 17.52 4.54
CA LYS A 247 -13.60 17.86 5.97
C LYS A 247 -14.14 19.25 6.22
N SER A 248 -15.02 19.39 7.22
CA SER A 248 -15.66 20.66 7.57
C SER A 248 -15.77 20.84 9.09
N GLY A 249 -16.20 22.04 9.52
CA GLY A 249 -16.36 22.39 10.92
C GLY A 249 -15.07 22.19 11.72
N ALA A 250 -15.15 21.52 12.85
CA ALA A 250 -14.00 21.25 13.72
C ALA A 250 -12.93 20.32 13.10
N ASN A 251 -13.22 19.69 11.97
CA ASN A 251 -12.31 18.80 11.27
C ASN A 251 -11.67 19.46 10.02
N ALA A 252 -12.11 20.64 9.60
CA ALA A 252 -11.72 21.28 8.33
C ALA A 252 -10.20 21.41 8.11
N ASN A 253 -9.45 21.67 9.18
CA ASN A 253 -8.01 21.92 9.10
C ASN A 253 -7.17 20.77 9.71
N ARG A 254 -7.77 19.62 9.95
CA ARG A 254 -7.03 18.48 10.50
C ARG A 254 -6.21 17.81 9.39
N PRO A 255 -4.88 17.75 9.52
CA PRO A 255 -4.07 17.02 8.57
C PRO A 255 -4.41 15.54 8.60
N THR A 256 -4.25 14.89 7.45
CA THR A 256 -4.40 13.44 7.29
C THR A 256 -3.06 12.78 7.06
N VAL A 257 -2.81 11.71 7.79
CA VAL A 257 -1.69 10.80 7.57
C VAL A 257 -2.27 9.43 7.22
N VAL A 258 -1.80 8.79 6.16
CA VAL A 258 -2.22 7.45 5.78
C VAL A 258 -1.06 6.49 5.96
N ASN A 259 -1.29 5.41 6.69
CA ASN A 259 -0.35 4.30 6.82
C ASN A 259 -0.75 3.15 5.90
N MET A 260 0.19 2.72 5.06
CA MET A 260 0.05 1.62 4.11
C MET A 260 1.13 0.57 4.41
N SER A 261 0.76 -0.43 5.22
CA SER A 261 1.69 -1.50 5.58
C SER A 261 1.51 -2.74 4.68
N TRP A 262 1.27 -2.53 3.42
CA TRP A 262 1.01 -3.54 2.41
C TRP A 262 1.71 -3.20 1.09
N GLY A 263 1.67 -4.10 0.12
CA GLY A 263 2.22 -3.88 -1.20
C GLY A 263 1.87 -5.02 -2.14
N TYR A 264 2.32 -4.91 -3.39
CA TYR A 264 2.16 -5.95 -4.39
C TYR A 264 3.46 -6.73 -4.58
N GLY A 265 3.33 -8.02 -4.75
CA GLY A 265 4.42 -8.90 -5.10
C GLY A 265 4.04 -9.83 -6.25
N TRP A 266 5.02 -10.12 -7.05
CA TRP A 266 4.89 -11.08 -8.15
C TRP A 266 5.36 -12.44 -7.68
N ASN A 267 4.46 -13.41 -7.62
CA ASN A 267 4.82 -14.79 -7.27
C ASN A 267 5.32 -15.50 -8.54
N ARG A 268 6.59 -15.85 -8.57
CA ARG A 268 7.19 -16.60 -9.67
C ARG A 268 7.82 -17.90 -9.16
N THR A 269 7.57 -18.96 -9.89
CA THR A 269 8.44 -20.15 -9.76
C THR A 269 9.82 -19.79 -10.32
N PRO A 270 10.90 -20.41 -9.84
CA PRO A 270 12.22 -20.21 -10.43
C PRO A 270 12.24 -20.44 -11.95
N ALA A 271 11.45 -21.41 -12.44
CA ALA A 271 11.30 -21.67 -13.86
C ALA A 271 10.56 -20.55 -14.66
N GLY A 272 9.82 -19.69 -13.97
CA GLY A 272 9.15 -18.54 -14.56
C GLY A 272 10.03 -17.30 -14.70
N ILE A 273 11.22 -17.31 -14.10
CA ILE A 273 12.21 -16.24 -14.21
C ILE A 273 13.18 -16.63 -15.33
N THR A 274 12.97 -16.10 -16.52
CA THR A 274 13.70 -16.57 -17.71
C THR A 274 14.87 -15.69 -18.11
N ASN A 275 14.78 -14.39 -17.88
CA ASN A 275 15.79 -13.41 -18.25
C ASN A 275 15.64 -12.13 -17.46
N GLY A 276 16.63 -11.25 -17.54
CA GLY A 276 16.59 -9.95 -16.92
C GLY A 276 17.82 -9.12 -17.22
N ASN A 277 17.97 -8.01 -16.51
CA ASN A 277 19.15 -7.16 -16.54
C ASN A 277 19.61 -6.89 -15.10
N TYR A 278 20.89 -7.08 -14.86
CA TYR A 278 21.52 -6.76 -13.59
C TYR A 278 22.72 -5.85 -13.81
N ARG A 279 22.62 -4.63 -13.28
CA ARG A 279 23.66 -3.59 -13.40
C ARG A 279 24.13 -3.35 -14.85
N GLY A 280 23.17 -3.29 -15.77
CA GLY A 280 23.43 -3.07 -17.18
C GLY A 280 23.82 -4.32 -17.99
N SER A 281 23.96 -5.48 -17.35
CA SER A 281 24.26 -6.75 -18.01
C SER A 281 23.00 -7.60 -18.13
N ALA A 282 22.60 -7.88 -19.36
CA ALA A 282 21.51 -8.81 -19.63
C ALA A 282 21.93 -10.24 -19.26
N TRP A 283 20.99 -11.01 -18.75
CA TRP A 283 21.20 -12.42 -18.41
C TRP A 283 20.00 -13.29 -18.82
N ASN A 284 20.27 -14.56 -19.03
CA ASN A 284 19.26 -15.58 -19.34
C ASN A 284 19.44 -16.78 -18.41
N PHE A 285 18.34 -17.21 -17.80
CA PHE A 285 18.37 -18.27 -16.77
C PHE A 285 18.87 -19.62 -17.28
N ALA A 286 18.45 -20.00 -18.49
CA ALA A 286 18.81 -21.30 -19.06
C ALA A 286 20.27 -21.34 -19.52
N THR A 287 20.74 -20.28 -20.18
CA THR A 287 22.09 -20.25 -20.77
C THR A 287 23.16 -19.87 -19.78
N ASP A 288 22.93 -18.84 -18.98
CA ASP A 288 23.98 -18.25 -18.13
C ASP A 288 24.06 -18.94 -16.79
N TYR A 289 22.94 -19.52 -16.33
CA TYR A 289 22.85 -20.16 -15.01
C TYR A 289 22.47 -21.66 -15.09
N SER A 290 22.40 -22.23 -16.29
CA SER A 290 22.03 -23.64 -16.51
C SER A 290 20.75 -24.03 -15.76
N SER A 291 19.77 -23.11 -15.70
CA SER A 291 18.54 -23.25 -14.92
C SER A 291 18.75 -23.51 -13.43
N ASN A 292 19.88 -23.09 -12.87
CA ASN A 292 20.18 -23.18 -11.45
C ASN A 292 19.79 -21.93 -10.70
N SER A 293 18.69 -22.00 -9.96
CA SER A 293 18.14 -20.85 -9.23
C SER A 293 19.09 -20.30 -8.15
N ALA A 294 19.84 -21.16 -7.47
CA ALA A 294 20.77 -20.73 -6.43
C ALA A 294 21.93 -19.92 -7.04
N SER A 295 22.43 -20.33 -8.21
CA SER A 295 23.46 -19.60 -8.95
C SER A 295 22.95 -18.25 -9.43
N LEU A 296 21.72 -18.19 -9.99
CA LEU A 296 21.09 -16.94 -10.38
C LEU A 296 20.95 -15.99 -9.19
N TYR A 297 20.35 -16.44 -8.08
CA TYR A 297 20.11 -15.60 -6.91
C TYR A 297 21.41 -15.04 -6.33
N SER A 298 22.45 -15.86 -6.26
CA SER A 298 23.77 -15.44 -5.81
C SER A 298 24.38 -14.37 -6.71
N ALA A 299 24.24 -14.53 -8.03
CA ALA A 299 24.85 -13.63 -9.00
C ALA A 299 24.15 -12.27 -9.11
N VAL A 300 22.81 -12.27 -9.05
CA VAL A 300 22.01 -11.03 -9.20
C VAL A 300 21.54 -10.43 -7.89
N GLY A 301 22.01 -10.96 -6.76
CA GLY A 301 21.71 -10.41 -5.43
C GLY A 301 20.29 -10.62 -4.95
N PHE A 302 19.56 -11.59 -5.49
CA PHE A 302 18.27 -11.99 -4.94
C PHE A 302 18.49 -12.75 -3.64
N THR A 303 17.84 -12.29 -2.59
CA THR A 303 17.66 -13.12 -1.41
C THR A 303 16.51 -14.08 -1.67
N ILE A 304 16.76 -15.38 -1.46
CA ILE A 304 15.66 -16.35 -1.38
C ILE A 304 14.77 -15.87 -0.24
N PRO A 305 13.48 -15.59 -0.47
CA PRO A 305 12.62 -15.16 0.62
C PRO A 305 12.66 -16.21 1.71
N LEU A 306 12.93 -15.79 2.94
CA LEU A 306 12.87 -16.62 4.14
C LEU A 306 11.43 -17.17 4.39
N TYR A 307 10.47 -16.70 3.59
CA TYR A 307 9.05 -16.98 3.71
C TYR A 307 8.49 -17.49 2.39
N GLY A 308 8.28 -18.72 2.33
CA GLY A 308 7.59 -19.41 1.25
C GLY A 308 7.89 -20.89 1.31
N SER A 309 6.96 -21.71 0.90
CA SER A 309 7.05 -23.18 0.83
C SER A 309 8.12 -23.69 -0.17
N GLY A 310 9.18 -22.95 -0.43
CA GLY A 310 10.26 -23.31 -1.35
C GLY A 310 9.87 -23.31 -2.84
N THR A 311 8.62 -23.06 -3.17
CA THR A 311 8.09 -23.20 -4.54
C THR A 311 8.00 -21.88 -5.30
N TYR A 312 7.98 -20.73 -4.58
CA TYR A 312 7.80 -19.42 -5.21
C TYR A 312 8.80 -18.39 -4.69
N THR A 313 9.30 -17.57 -5.60
CA THR A 313 10.02 -16.34 -5.28
C THR A 313 9.05 -15.17 -5.43
N ARG A 314 8.86 -14.40 -4.38
CA ARG A 314 8.07 -13.17 -4.43
C ARG A 314 9.00 -12.01 -4.79
N VAL A 315 8.67 -11.31 -5.86
CA VAL A 315 9.44 -10.17 -6.36
C VAL A 315 8.59 -8.91 -6.24
N PRO A 316 9.13 -7.77 -5.79
CA PRO A 316 8.40 -6.51 -5.82
C PRO A 316 7.95 -6.20 -7.24
N VAL A 317 6.73 -5.70 -7.37
CA VAL A 317 6.20 -5.26 -8.66
C VAL A 317 5.74 -3.82 -8.55
N ARG A 318 6.03 -3.05 -9.58
CA ARG A 318 5.50 -1.71 -9.74
C ARG A 318 4.07 -1.82 -10.26
N VAL A 319 3.17 -1.08 -9.62
CA VAL A 319 1.76 -0.97 -10.00
C VAL A 319 1.50 0.51 -10.26
N ALA A 320 1.59 0.93 -11.52
CA ALA A 320 1.68 2.33 -11.89
C ALA A 320 0.38 3.13 -11.65
N ASP A 321 -0.79 2.49 -11.67
CA ASP A 321 -2.05 3.10 -11.26
C ASP A 321 -2.07 3.43 -9.76
N VAL A 322 -1.56 2.51 -8.92
CA VAL A 322 -1.40 2.76 -7.49
C VAL A 322 -0.38 3.86 -7.21
N ASP A 323 0.73 3.90 -7.94
CA ASP A 323 1.72 4.99 -7.85
C ASP A 323 1.07 6.36 -8.17
N ALA A 324 0.19 6.39 -9.20
CA ALA A 324 -0.53 7.62 -9.58
C ALA A 324 -1.53 8.05 -8.51
N ASP A 325 -2.26 7.13 -7.91
CA ASP A 325 -3.18 7.38 -6.80
C ASP A 325 -2.45 7.97 -5.58
N ILE A 326 -1.32 7.37 -5.21
CA ILE A 326 -0.47 7.85 -4.12
C ILE A 326 0.01 9.28 -4.41
N GLN A 327 0.44 9.55 -5.64
CA GLN A 327 0.87 10.90 -6.02
C GLN A 327 -0.27 11.92 -5.92
N GLU A 328 -1.48 11.55 -6.35
CA GLU A 328 -2.65 12.43 -6.21
C GLU A 328 -3.06 12.68 -4.76
N MET A 329 -2.86 11.71 -3.87
CA MET A 329 -3.06 11.92 -2.42
C MET A 329 -2.05 12.91 -1.85
N VAL A 330 -0.77 12.79 -2.24
CA VAL A 330 0.28 13.73 -1.84
C VAL A 330 -0.02 15.13 -2.36
N ASP A 331 -0.46 15.25 -3.61
CA ASP A 331 -0.85 16.53 -4.22
C ASP A 331 -2.09 17.15 -3.55
N ALA A 332 -2.95 16.34 -2.94
CA ALA A 332 -4.07 16.80 -2.11
C ALA A 332 -3.66 17.22 -0.68
N GLY A 333 -2.38 17.14 -0.32
CA GLY A 333 -1.88 17.53 0.99
C GLY A 333 -1.96 16.41 2.06
N ILE A 334 -2.19 15.17 1.64
CA ILE A 334 -2.21 14.01 2.53
C ILE A 334 -0.79 13.48 2.71
N HIS A 335 -0.40 13.23 3.95
CA HIS A 335 0.89 12.63 4.25
C HIS A 335 0.80 11.10 4.19
N ILE A 336 1.74 10.46 3.48
CA ILE A 336 1.72 9.02 3.21
C ILE A 336 2.94 8.35 3.84
N THR A 337 2.71 7.22 4.50
CA THR A 337 3.76 6.31 4.97
C THR A 337 3.54 4.93 4.38
N ILE A 338 4.57 4.37 3.74
CA ILE A 338 4.50 3.08 3.05
C ILE A 338 5.55 2.14 3.63
N ALA A 339 5.20 0.88 3.80
CA ALA A 339 6.14 -0.14 4.23
C ALA A 339 7.26 -0.34 3.21
N ALA A 340 8.50 -0.45 3.69
CA ALA A 340 9.66 -0.74 2.85
C ALA A 340 9.75 -2.21 2.38
N GLY A 341 8.85 -3.07 2.87
CA GLY A 341 8.88 -4.50 2.63
C GLY A 341 9.76 -5.27 3.63
N ASN A 342 9.59 -6.59 3.65
CA ASN A 342 10.29 -7.49 4.58
C ASN A 342 11.26 -8.45 3.87
N GLN A 343 11.37 -8.34 2.54
CA GLN A 343 12.08 -9.31 1.71
C GLN A 343 13.56 -8.97 1.53
N LEU A 344 14.05 -7.93 2.18
CA LEU A 344 15.43 -7.46 2.13
C LEU A 344 15.89 -7.09 0.71
N PHE A 345 14.96 -6.69 -0.17
CA PHE A 345 15.32 -6.21 -1.49
C PHE A 345 16.11 -4.90 -1.39
N LYS A 346 17.10 -4.81 -2.23
CA LYS A 346 17.92 -3.61 -2.33
C LYS A 346 17.15 -2.50 -3.04
N ILE A 347 17.05 -1.35 -2.38
CA ILE A 347 16.49 -0.13 -2.97
C ILE A 347 17.66 0.78 -3.37
N ASP A 348 17.58 1.34 -4.56
CA ASP A 348 18.60 2.26 -5.04
C ASP A 348 17.98 3.56 -5.61
N THR A 349 18.82 4.58 -5.72
CA THR A 349 18.42 5.86 -6.33
C THR A 349 18.44 5.76 -7.85
N PRO A 350 17.77 6.66 -8.59
CA PRO A 350 17.78 6.65 -10.06
C PRO A 350 19.17 6.65 -10.71
N ALA A 351 20.16 7.19 -10.01
CA ALA A 351 21.57 7.19 -10.46
C ALA A 351 22.36 5.98 -9.96
N GLY A 352 21.78 5.14 -9.14
CA GLY A 352 22.44 3.98 -8.56
C GLY A 352 22.55 2.80 -9.51
N ALA A 353 23.52 1.95 -9.26
CA ALA A 353 23.82 0.80 -10.13
C ALA A 353 22.69 -0.24 -10.18
N ASP A 354 21.87 -0.31 -9.13
CA ASP A 354 20.81 -1.31 -8.98
C ASP A 354 19.40 -0.77 -9.32
N TYR A 355 19.27 0.49 -9.73
CA TYR A 355 17.97 1.12 -10.00
C TYR A 355 17.23 0.53 -11.19
N ASN A 356 17.96 0.21 -12.27
CA ASN A 356 17.41 -0.31 -13.52
C ASN A 356 17.51 -1.84 -13.65
N ASN A 357 17.67 -2.53 -12.53
CA ASN A 357 17.63 -3.99 -12.55
C ASN A 357 16.22 -4.47 -12.89
N THR A 358 16.13 -5.45 -13.80
CA THR A 358 14.87 -6.04 -14.25
C THR A 358 14.93 -7.56 -14.20
N ILE A 359 13.76 -8.16 -14.07
CA ILE A 359 13.55 -9.62 -14.09
C ILE A 359 12.56 -9.93 -15.19
#